data_dcf16dc0cdd504e26914fbbd179a71ef
#
_entry.id   dcf16dc0cdd504e26914fbbd179a71ef
#
_cell.length_a   1.000
_cell.length_b   1.000
_cell.length_c   1.000
_cell.angle_alpha   90.00
_cell.angle_beta   90.00
_cell.angle_gamma   90.00
#
_symmetry.space_group_name_H-M   'P 1'
#
loop_
_entity.id
_entity.type
_entity.pdbx_description
1 polymer ?
#
loop_
_entity_poly.entity_id
_entity_poly.type
_entity_poly.pdbx_seq_one_letter_code
_entity_poly.pdbx_strand_id
1 'polypeptide(L)'
;MHGRNNYPLQKEQSDLDVPLEDGCEDETFLNLLVDALKQIENQFTPDFIFYQCGVDILKTDALGKLGVSIEGCKQRDEIVFQFAKRLDVPVVCTMGGGYSKDIKYIVDAHVNTYKLAHYYFG
;
A
#
# COMPACT_ATOMS: atom_id res chain seq x y z
N MET A 1 -2.83 -6.93 1.84
CA MET A 1 -1.44 -7.33 1.53
C MET A 1 -0.57 -7.12 2.76
N HIS A 2 0.35 -8.02 3.07
CA HIS A 2 1.21 -7.93 4.26
C HIS A 2 2.49 -8.73 4.07
N GLY A 3 3.57 -8.34 4.74
CA GLY A 3 4.79 -9.15 4.82
C GLY A 3 4.52 -10.44 5.59
N ARG A 4 4.79 -11.58 4.99
CA ARG A 4 4.51 -12.92 5.56
C ARG A 4 5.10 -13.07 6.95
N ASN A 5 6.34 -12.62 7.13
CA ASN A 5 7.11 -12.75 8.37
C ASN A 5 7.17 -11.47 9.21
N ASN A 6 6.35 -10.44 8.89
CA ASN A 6 6.19 -9.26 9.73
C ASN A 6 5.38 -9.58 10.99
N TYR A 7 5.61 -8.82 12.06
CA TYR A 7 4.77 -8.89 13.26
C TYR A 7 3.33 -8.37 12.95
N PRO A 8 2.30 -8.97 13.54
CA PRO A 8 2.30 -10.19 14.35
C PRO A 8 2.52 -11.44 13.50
N LEU A 9 3.21 -12.46 14.06
CA LEU A 9 3.51 -13.70 13.34
C LEU A 9 2.25 -14.49 13.00
N GLN A 10 1.27 -14.50 13.92
CA GLN A 10 -0.06 -15.00 13.64
C GLN A 10 -0.88 -13.87 13.02
N LYS A 11 -1.28 -14.04 11.76
CA LYS A 11 -2.08 -13.08 11.02
C LYS A 11 -3.57 -13.33 11.24
N GLU A 12 -4.34 -12.24 11.26
CA GLU A 12 -5.78 -12.35 11.09
C GLU A 12 -6.11 -12.81 9.66
N GLN A 13 -7.26 -13.41 9.51
CA GLN A 13 -7.75 -13.90 8.22
C GLN A 13 -8.76 -12.90 7.65
N SER A 14 -8.53 -12.43 6.43
CA SER A 14 -9.43 -11.54 5.70
C SER A 14 -10.05 -12.23 4.48
N ASP A 15 -10.93 -11.54 3.77
CA ASP A 15 -11.56 -12.07 2.55
C ASP A 15 -10.55 -12.29 1.41
N LEU A 16 -9.45 -11.53 1.41
CA LEU A 16 -8.36 -11.68 0.44
C LEU A 16 -7.01 -11.37 1.09
N ASP A 17 -6.29 -12.39 1.49
CA ASP A 17 -4.94 -12.28 2.03
C ASP A 17 -3.89 -12.45 0.93
N VAL A 18 -2.97 -11.48 0.84
CA VAL A 18 -1.83 -11.52 -0.07
C VAL A 18 -0.55 -11.44 0.76
N PRO A 19 0.02 -12.59 1.18
CA PRO A 19 1.27 -12.63 1.90
C PRO A 19 2.45 -12.40 0.95
N LEU A 20 3.36 -11.49 1.34
CA LEU A 20 4.54 -11.12 0.57
C LEU A 20 5.79 -11.70 1.22
N GLU A 21 6.70 -12.21 0.42
CA GLU A 21 7.99 -12.72 0.90
C GLU A 21 8.90 -11.59 1.39
N ASP A 22 9.82 -11.92 2.29
CA ASP A 22 10.83 -10.98 2.78
C ASP A 22 11.64 -10.44 1.58
N GLY A 23 11.91 -9.14 1.58
CA GLY A 23 12.63 -8.49 0.49
C GLY A 23 11.82 -8.29 -0.81
N CYS A 24 10.50 -8.52 -0.80
CA CYS A 24 9.65 -8.27 -1.96
C CYS A 24 9.83 -6.84 -2.49
N GLU A 25 10.29 -6.72 -3.73
CA GLU A 25 10.60 -5.45 -4.40
C GLU A 25 9.43 -4.93 -5.24
N ASP A 26 9.61 -3.73 -5.80
CA ASP A 26 8.57 -2.95 -6.48
C ASP A 26 7.77 -3.75 -7.51
N GLU A 27 8.43 -4.39 -8.46
CA GLU A 27 7.76 -5.09 -9.56
C GLU A 27 6.80 -6.18 -9.05
N THR A 28 7.29 -7.04 -8.17
CA THR A 28 6.49 -8.12 -7.58
C THR A 28 5.36 -7.57 -6.73
N PHE A 29 5.67 -6.56 -5.90
CA PHE A 29 4.68 -5.91 -5.04
C PHE A 29 3.54 -5.29 -5.85
N LEU A 30 3.87 -4.50 -6.88
CA LEU A 30 2.88 -3.79 -7.69
C LEU A 30 2.05 -4.73 -8.56
N ASN A 31 2.64 -5.78 -9.11
CA ASN A 31 1.91 -6.79 -9.87
C ASN A 31 0.88 -7.52 -8.98
N LEU A 32 1.28 -7.93 -7.77
CA LEU A 32 0.36 -8.56 -6.82
C LEU A 32 -0.74 -7.61 -6.35
N LEU A 33 -0.45 -6.31 -6.20
CA LEU A 33 -1.47 -5.30 -5.88
C LEU A 33 -2.50 -5.19 -7.00
N VAL A 34 -2.06 -5.08 -8.25
CA VAL A 34 -2.96 -4.99 -9.42
C VAL A 34 -3.84 -6.23 -9.49
N ASP A 35 -3.28 -7.42 -9.29
CA ASP A 35 -4.05 -8.67 -9.32
C ASP A 35 -5.05 -8.76 -8.17
N ALA A 36 -4.68 -8.31 -6.97
CA ALA A 36 -5.59 -8.24 -5.83
C ALA A 36 -6.77 -7.29 -6.10
N LEU A 37 -6.52 -6.10 -6.65
CA LEU A 37 -7.58 -5.14 -7.00
C LEU A 37 -8.53 -5.69 -8.08
N LYS A 38 -8.02 -6.40 -9.08
CA LYS A 38 -8.85 -7.10 -10.08
C LYS A 38 -9.73 -8.17 -9.44
N GLN A 39 -9.19 -8.95 -8.51
CA GLN A 39 -9.97 -9.96 -7.78
C GLN A 39 -11.10 -9.32 -6.98
N ILE A 40 -10.82 -8.21 -6.27
CA ILE A 40 -11.82 -7.45 -5.51
C ILE A 40 -12.93 -6.99 -6.46
N GLU A 41 -12.59 -6.33 -7.56
CA GLU A 41 -13.56 -5.81 -8.53
C GLU A 41 -14.45 -6.90 -9.14
N ASN A 42 -13.91 -8.12 -9.34
CA ASN A 42 -14.67 -9.26 -9.84
C ASN A 42 -15.64 -9.85 -8.81
N GLN A 43 -15.41 -9.61 -7.51
CA GLN A 43 -16.23 -10.17 -6.43
C GLN A 43 -17.35 -9.22 -6.00
N PHE A 44 -17.09 -7.92 -5.93
CA PHE A 44 -18.05 -6.92 -5.54
C PHE A 44 -17.62 -5.51 -5.96
N THR A 45 -18.55 -4.56 -5.95
CA THR A 45 -18.26 -3.15 -6.15
C THR A 45 -18.29 -2.46 -4.78
N PRO A 46 -17.18 -1.89 -4.30
CA PRO A 46 -17.17 -1.16 -3.04
C PRO A 46 -17.94 0.16 -3.15
N ASP A 47 -18.62 0.57 -2.09
CA ASP A 47 -19.22 1.90 -1.96
C ASP A 47 -18.26 2.90 -1.30
N PHE A 48 -17.21 2.39 -0.65
CA PHE A 48 -16.22 3.17 0.09
C PHE A 48 -14.93 2.38 0.28
N ILE A 49 -13.78 3.07 0.25
CA ILE A 49 -12.47 2.44 0.45
C ILE A 49 -11.77 3.04 1.67
N PHE A 50 -11.42 2.20 2.65
CA PHE A 50 -10.42 2.52 3.67
C PHE A 50 -9.06 2.03 3.19
N TYR A 51 -8.19 2.97 2.87
CA TYR A 51 -6.85 2.69 2.36
C TYR A 51 -5.79 2.94 3.43
N GLN A 52 -5.26 1.87 4.00
CA GLN A 52 -4.10 1.98 4.89
C GLN A 52 -2.84 2.13 4.04
N CYS A 53 -2.34 3.36 3.93
CA CYS A 53 -1.19 3.73 3.13
C CYS A 53 0.12 3.80 3.92
N GLY A 54 0.33 2.85 4.83
CA GLY A 54 1.55 2.76 5.64
C GLY A 54 2.83 2.73 4.79
N VAL A 55 3.91 3.27 5.34
CA VAL A 55 5.22 3.38 4.66
C VAL A 55 6.27 2.41 5.22
N ASP A 56 5.86 1.49 6.07
CA ASP A 56 6.66 0.38 6.60
C ASP A 56 6.97 -0.71 5.55
N ILE A 57 6.47 -0.56 4.32
CA ILE A 57 6.84 -1.37 3.16
C ILE A 57 8.21 -0.98 2.58
N LEU A 58 8.73 0.20 2.93
CA LEU A 58 9.99 0.70 2.40
C LEU A 58 11.18 -0.18 2.82
N LYS A 59 12.09 -0.41 1.87
CA LYS A 59 13.34 -1.14 2.13
C LYS A 59 14.23 -0.51 3.20
N THR A 60 14.00 0.76 3.55
CA THR A 60 14.70 1.49 4.60
C THR A 60 14.07 1.32 5.97
N ASP A 61 12.89 0.69 6.05
CA ASP A 61 12.19 0.46 7.30
C ASP A 61 12.98 -0.51 8.20
N ALA A 62 13.07 -0.18 9.50
CA ALA A 62 13.84 -0.97 10.45
C ALA A 62 13.08 -2.20 10.99
N LEU A 63 11.75 -2.22 10.89
CA LEU A 63 10.88 -3.26 11.42
C LEU A 63 10.22 -4.07 10.30
N GLY A 64 9.84 -3.41 9.21
CA GLY A 64 9.30 -4.05 8.03
C GLY A 64 10.34 -4.89 7.30
N LYS A 65 9.91 -5.92 6.62
CA LYS A 65 10.78 -6.87 5.89
C LYS A 65 10.64 -6.80 4.38
N LEU A 66 9.85 -5.86 3.87
CA LEU A 66 9.68 -5.67 2.42
C LEU A 66 10.81 -4.81 1.84
N GLY A 67 11.00 -4.91 0.54
CA GLY A 67 12.08 -4.24 -0.19
C GLY A 67 11.61 -3.11 -1.12
N VAL A 68 10.44 -2.53 -0.87
CA VAL A 68 9.82 -1.54 -1.77
C VAL A 68 10.59 -0.21 -1.72
N SER A 69 10.83 0.40 -2.88
CA SER A 69 11.44 1.72 -2.99
C SER A 69 10.43 2.84 -2.68
N ILE A 70 10.91 4.09 -2.50
CA ILE A 70 10.02 5.26 -2.38
C ILE A 70 9.18 5.42 -3.65
N GLU A 71 9.74 5.19 -4.81
CA GLU A 71 9.00 5.26 -6.08
C GLU A 71 7.96 4.15 -6.18
N GLY A 72 8.30 2.90 -5.79
CA GLY A 72 7.34 1.81 -5.70
C GLY A 72 6.21 2.09 -4.72
N CYS A 73 6.51 2.70 -3.57
CA CYS A 73 5.51 3.16 -2.61
C CYS A 73 4.57 4.21 -3.20
N LYS A 74 5.10 5.17 -3.96
CA LYS A 74 4.31 6.17 -4.69
C LYS A 74 3.43 5.53 -5.77
N GLN A 75 3.97 4.61 -6.56
CA GLN A 75 3.22 3.88 -7.59
C GLN A 75 2.09 3.03 -6.99
N ARG A 76 2.31 2.42 -5.81
CA ARG A 76 1.26 1.75 -5.04
C ARG A 76 0.07 2.70 -4.80
N ASP A 77 0.34 3.89 -4.28
CA ASP A 77 -0.70 4.88 -3.98
C ASP A 77 -1.43 5.31 -5.26
N GLU A 78 -0.69 5.53 -6.33
CA GLU A 78 -1.25 5.89 -7.63
C GLU A 78 -2.21 4.82 -8.15
N ILE A 79 -1.83 3.55 -8.09
CA ILE A 79 -2.68 2.41 -8.50
C ILE A 79 -3.98 2.38 -7.70
N VAL A 80 -3.91 2.56 -6.38
CA VAL A 80 -5.10 2.55 -5.51
C VAL A 80 -6.01 3.75 -5.81
N PHE A 81 -5.45 4.94 -6.01
CA PHE A 81 -6.24 6.14 -6.34
C PHE A 81 -6.88 6.04 -7.72
N GLN A 82 -6.17 5.52 -8.72
CA GLN A 82 -6.75 5.25 -10.04
C GLN A 82 -7.89 4.23 -9.95
N PHE A 83 -7.74 3.19 -9.15
CA PHE A 83 -8.79 2.21 -8.89
C PHE A 83 -10.04 2.87 -8.28
N ALA A 84 -9.88 3.66 -7.21
CA ALA A 84 -10.99 4.37 -6.57
C ALA A 84 -11.66 5.36 -7.53
N LYS A 85 -10.86 6.12 -8.29
CA LYS A 85 -11.37 7.10 -9.27
C LYS A 85 -12.15 6.44 -10.40
N ARG A 86 -11.66 5.29 -10.90
CA ARG A 86 -12.33 4.52 -11.96
C ARG A 86 -13.68 3.96 -11.50
N LEU A 87 -13.78 3.55 -10.24
CA LEU A 87 -15.02 3.06 -9.64
C LEU A 87 -15.95 4.18 -9.17
N ASP A 88 -15.49 5.44 -9.18
CA ASP A 88 -16.18 6.62 -8.65
C ASP A 88 -16.61 6.46 -7.18
N VAL A 89 -15.71 5.92 -6.35
CA VAL A 89 -15.96 5.69 -4.92
C VAL A 89 -15.06 6.54 -4.04
N PRO A 90 -15.54 7.02 -2.89
CA PRO A 90 -14.74 7.78 -1.94
C PRO A 90 -13.68 6.89 -1.29
N VAL A 91 -12.53 7.50 -0.98
CA VAL A 91 -11.41 6.83 -0.33
C VAL A 91 -10.91 7.65 0.87
N VAL A 92 -10.68 6.99 1.99
CA VAL A 92 -9.99 7.56 3.16
C VAL A 92 -8.63 6.91 3.29
N CYS A 93 -7.59 7.74 3.28
CA CYS A 93 -6.22 7.30 3.53
C CYS A 93 -5.92 7.35 5.03
N THR A 94 -5.42 6.24 5.57
CA THR A 94 -4.94 6.18 6.94
C THR A 94 -3.43 6.00 6.95
N MET A 95 -2.71 6.88 7.66
CA MET A 95 -1.27 6.75 7.85
C MET A 95 -0.96 5.55 8.73
N GLY A 96 0.18 4.92 8.49
CA GLY A 96 0.67 3.83 9.34
C GLY A 96 2.13 3.52 9.08
N GLY A 97 2.79 2.95 10.08
CA GLY A 97 4.18 2.57 10.01
C GLY A 97 5.15 3.75 9.81
N GLY A 98 6.38 3.41 9.45
CA GLY A 98 7.41 4.40 9.22
C GLY A 98 8.48 4.39 10.30
N TYR A 99 9.35 3.38 10.22
CA TYR A 99 10.45 3.15 11.17
C TYR A 99 11.82 3.20 10.48
N SER A 100 11.92 3.93 9.36
CA SER A 100 13.21 4.21 8.72
C SER A 100 14.07 5.05 9.66
N LYS A 101 15.37 4.77 9.72
CA LYS A 101 16.31 5.51 10.59
C LYS A 101 16.38 6.99 10.24
N ASP A 102 16.31 7.31 8.95
CA ASP A 102 16.23 8.69 8.47
C ASP A 102 14.76 9.05 8.24
N ILE A 103 14.27 10.00 9.05
CA ILE A 103 12.89 10.50 9.00
C ILE A 103 12.53 11.07 7.63
N LYS A 104 13.51 11.51 6.84
CA LYS A 104 13.28 12.06 5.50
C LYS A 104 12.58 11.05 4.60
N TYR A 105 12.96 9.77 4.63
CA TYR A 105 12.31 8.74 3.82
C TYR A 105 10.82 8.56 4.19
N ILE A 106 10.52 8.63 5.50
CA ILE A 106 9.15 8.52 6.01
C ILE A 106 8.31 9.71 5.53
N VAL A 107 8.84 10.92 5.71
CA VAL A 107 8.15 12.16 5.32
C VAL A 107 7.95 12.22 3.81
N ASP A 108 8.98 11.95 3.01
CA ASP A 108 8.89 11.98 1.55
C ASP A 108 7.85 10.98 1.04
N ALA A 109 7.79 9.77 1.60
CA ALA A 109 6.82 8.76 1.21
C ALA A 109 5.38 9.20 1.55
N HIS A 110 5.12 9.67 2.76
CA HIS A 110 3.79 10.17 3.13
C HIS A 110 3.38 11.40 2.32
N VAL A 111 4.30 12.34 2.08
CA VAL A 111 4.03 13.54 1.25
C VAL A 111 3.63 13.13 -0.17
N ASN A 112 4.24 12.09 -0.75
CA ASN A 112 3.85 11.58 -2.06
C ASN A 112 2.40 11.10 -2.07
N THR A 113 1.95 10.38 -1.03
CA THR A 113 0.55 9.96 -0.88
C THR A 113 -0.41 11.16 -0.92
N TYR A 114 -0.13 12.21 -0.15
CA TYR A 114 -1.00 13.40 -0.13
C TYR A 114 -0.98 14.18 -1.43
N LYS A 115 0.18 14.30 -2.09
CA LYS A 115 0.28 14.94 -3.41
C LYS A 115 -0.55 14.20 -4.46
N LEU A 116 -0.49 12.88 -4.47
CA LEU A 116 -1.30 12.06 -5.38
C LEU A 116 -2.80 12.16 -5.03
N ALA A 117 -3.16 12.11 -3.76
CA ALA A 117 -4.55 12.30 -3.33
C ALA A 117 -5.11 13.64 -3.81
N HIS A 118 -4.33 14.73 -3.67
CA HIS A 118 -4.72 16.05 -4.18
C HIS A 118 -4.83 16.07 -5.71
N TYR A 119 -3.93 15.41 -6.42
CA TYR A 119 -3.95 15.32 -7.88
C TYR A 119 -5.20 14.61 -8.42
N TYR A 120 -5.60 13.51 -7.77
CA TYR A 120 -6.74 12.70 -8.23
C TYR A 120 -8.10 13.20 -7.75
N PHE A 121 -8.17 13.84 -6.59
CA PHE A 121 -9.43 14.17 -5.91
C PHE A 121 -9.54 15.64 -5.46
N GLY A 122 -8.48 16.44 -5.64
CA GLY A 122 -8.45 17.85 -5.25
C GLY A 122 -9.14 18.81 -6.21
#